data_695d865b308bc13163e1a9da9c77e987
#
_entry.id   695d865b308bc13163e1a9da9c77e987
#
_cell.length_a   1.000
_cell.length_b   1.000
_cell.length_c   1.000
_cell.angle_alpha   90.00
_cell.angle_beta   90.00
_cell.angle_gamma   90.00
#
_symmetry.space_group_name_H-M   'P 1'
#
loop_
_entity.id
_entity.type
_entity.pdbx_description
1 polymer ?
#
loop_
_entity_poly.entity_id
_entity_poly.type
_entity_poly.pdbx_seq_one_letter_code
_entity_poly.pdbx_strand_id
1 'polypeptide(L)'
;MKDILPYLKPYRRRIALAMLLVAAATVCDLLLPTIMNDILNHGVRQSDFAYIVRCCAWMLAVAAAGLAALLAGRKISCDVVAGFNADLRTDVFSLVNNMTFEEFNAIGAAALLSRSTYDIGTVSWVASMISGSLITIPVLFFGGVILALRKDVMMSLILLLFVPAIFLIVRPISKRIGPLHETSDKYIDIQNDVMRERLHGIRVIRAFNKEASLQQKIADATHVMAENIINANVQMGLLSPAAVLLVNLAGVAIIWLGGWRMETGSHAISGGDIFAIIQYLALVANGVLMGGFAMVMLPHAKVAADRIGEIFHAAGMQETAKGAEHTFRGEIALDHVTFRYEGASEAAVQNVSMHILPGQKIAVIGGTGSGKSTLVQLLLSFRLPTEGQILFDGVSASQIDRGVIRKNISCVLQKTAVYSGTIRHNIEMGRPGAEEADILEAADIAQLTPFLDSLPEHLEHPLQQSGKNLSGGQKQRLCIARAILKDAPIYVFDDSFSALDFLTEANLRRSLNEKIQGKTQIVITQRITSAMNADHIFVMDRGRLVDHGVHAELLSRCKIYQEIYASQTGGDAK
;
A
#
# COMPACT_ATOMS: atom_id res chain seq x y z
N MET A 1 -11.43 0.23 11.11
CA MET A 1 -12.45 -0.82 10.88
C MET A 1 -13.79 -0.31 10.35
N LYS A 2 -14.32 0.83 10.81
CA LYS A 2 -15.61 1.37 10.35
C LYS A 2 -15.62 1.64 8.83
N ASP A 3 -14.51 2.06 8.28
CA ASP A 3 -14.37 2.45 6.86
C ASP A 3 -14.30 1.25 5.90
N ILE A 4 -13.95 0.07 6.42
CA ILE A 4 -13.82 -1.16 5.62
C ILE A 4 -15.10 -2.00 5.64
N LEU A 5 -15.88 -1.96 6.72
CA LEU A 5 -17.15 -2.69 6.82
C LEU A 5 -18.15 -2.40 5.67
N PRO A 6 -18.24 -1.16 5.13
CA PRO A 6 -19.09 -0.88 3.98
C PRO A 6 -18.81 -1.75 2.75
N TYR A 7 -17.55 -2.14 2.53
CA TYR A 7 -17.14 -3.00 1.39
C TYR A 7 -17.67 -4.44 1.50
N LEU A 8 -18.04 -4.90 2.71
CA LEU A 8 -18.69 -6.19 2.89
C LEU A 8 -20.21 -6.15 2.69
N LYS A 9 -20.84 -4.97 2.74
CA LYS A 9 -22.30 -4.83 2.60
C LYS A 9 -22.87 -5.38 1.28
N PRO A 10 -22.26 -5.16 0.11
CA PRO A 10 -22.74 -5.71 -1.15
C PRO A 10 -22.81 -7.23 -1.15
N TYR A 11 -21.90 -7.86 -0.41
CA TYR A 11 -21.73 -9.32 -0.37
C TYR A 11 -22.53 -10.00 0.75
N ARG A 12 -23.28 -9.26 1.58
CA ARG A 12 -23.98 -9.78 2.78
C ARG A 12 -24.83 -11.03 2.55
N ARG A 13 -25.54 -11.10 1.39
CA ARG A 13 -26.38 -12.26 1.05
C ARG A 13 -25.52 -13.49 0.73
N ARG A 14 -24.43 -13.30 0.00
CA ARG A 14 -23.48 -14.37 -0.33
C ARG A 14 -22.72 -14.84 0.92
N ILE A 15 -22.34 -13.93 1.81
CA ILE A 15 -21.73 -14.27 3.11
C ILE A 15 -22.70 -15.11 3.94
N ALA A 16 -23.95 -14.68 4.07
CA ALA A 16 -24.98 -15.42 4.81
C ALA A 16 -25.20 -16.83 4.22
N LEU A 17 -25.24 -16.97 2.89
CA LEU A 17 -25.38 -18.27 2.21
C LEU A 17 -24.14 -19.15 2.45
N ALA A 18 -22.93 -18.59 2.36
CA ALA A 18 -21.70 -19.32 2.65
C ALA A 18 -21.67 -19.82 4.10
N MET A 19 -22.01 -18.96 5.06
CA MET A 19 -22.10 -19.32 6.48
C MET A 19 -23.16 -20.41 6.72
N LEU A 20 -24.31 -20.33 6.07
CA LEU A 20 -25.37 -21.33 6.18
C LEU A 20 -24.91 -22.70 5.64
N LEU A 21 -24.25 -22.72 4.49
CA LEU A 21 -23.72 -23.97 3.91
C LEU A 21 -22.63 -24.59 4.78
N VAL A 22 -21.72 -23.77 5.32
CA VAL A 22 -20.68 -24.24 6.25
C VAL A 22 -21.30 -24.71 7.56
N ALA A 23 -22.31 -24.02 8.08
CA ALA A 23 -23.06 -24.48 9.25
C ALA A 23 -23.75 -25.82 8.99
N ALA A 24 -24.40 -26.00 7.82
CA ALA A 24 -25.01 -27.25 7.43
C ALA A 24 -23.98 -28.38 7.33
N ALA A 25 -22.80 -28.13 6.75
CA ALA A 25 -21.70 -29.08 6.73
C ALA A 25 -21.26 -29.49 8.14
N THR A 26 -21.09 -28.48 9.02
CA THR A 26 -20.72 -28.73 10.42
C THR A 26 -21.79 -29.52 11.19
N VAL A 27 -23.07 -29.31 10.88
CA VAL A 27 -24.18 -30.13 11.45
C VAL A 27 -24.09 -31.57 10.92
N CYS A 28 -23.77 -31.77 9.64
CA CYS A 28 -23.51 -33.11 9.11
C CYS A 28 -22.38 -33.81 9.88
N ASP A 29 -21.28 -33.13 10.17
CA ASP A 29 -20.17 -33.69 10.96
C ASP A 29 -20.61 -34.08 12.38
N LEU A 30 -21.49 -33.30 13.01
CA LEU A 30 -22.06 -33.57 14.32
C LEU A 30 -23.05 -34.78 14.30
N LEU A 31 -23.65 -35.09 13.16
CA LEU A 31 -24.55 -36.23 13.01
C LEU A 31 -23.80 -37.56 12.88
N LEU A 32 -22.57 -37.56 12.39
CA LEU A 32 -21.79 -38.80 12.19
C LEU A 32 -21.60 -39.59 13.48
N PRO A 33 -21.20 -39.02 14.64
CA PRO A 33 -21.14 -39.73 15.89
C PRO A 33 -22.50 -40.25 16.37
N THR A 34 -23.62 -39.57 16.06
CA THR A 34 -24.96 -40.02 16.38
C THR A 34 -25.29 -41.30 15.62
N ILE A 35 -25.05 -41.34 14.31
CA ILE A 35 -25.30 -42.51 13.46
C ILE A 35 -24.39 -43.70 13.90
N MET A 36 -23.12 -43.40 14.22
CA MET A 36 -22.20 -44.41 14.71
C MET A 36 -22.66 -45.02 16.04
N ASN A 37 -23.22 -44.22 16.93
CA ASN A 37 -23.84 -44.71 18.15
C ASN A 37 -24.99 -45.71 17.86
N ASP A 38 -25.83 -45.40 16.87
CA ASP A 38 -26.94 -46.26 16.50
C ASP A 38 -26.45 -47.58 15.87
N ILE A 39 -25.37 -47.52 15.07
CA ILE A 39 -24.70 -48.75 14.56
C ILE A 39 -24.22 -49.62 15.70
N LEU A 40 -23.57 -49.08 16.72
CA LEU A 40 -23.03 -49.83 17.85
C LEU A 40 -24.13 -50.44 18.71
N ASN A 41 -25.19 -49.69 19.00
CA ASN A 41 -26.23 -50.08 19.93
C ASN A 41 -27.28 -51.06 19.34
N HIS A 42 -27.67 -50.84 18.08
CA HIS A 42 -28.73 -51.66 17.44
C HIS A 42 -28.13 -52.65 16.42
N GLY A 43 -27.09 -52.21 15.66
CA GLY A 43 -26.48 -53.09 14.66
C GLY A 43 -25.55 -54.14 15.27
N VAL A 44 -24.49 -53.71 15.93
CA VAL A 44 -23.45 -54.60 16.47
C VAL A 44 -23.99 -55.44 17.64
N ARG A 45 -24.66 -54.78 18.60
CA ARG A 45 -25.17 -55.46 19.82
C ARG A 45 -26.24 -56.52 19.50
N GLN A 46 -27.07 -56.28 18.45
CA GLN A 46 -28.13 -57.19 18.03
C GLN A 46 -27.71 -58.08 16.87
N SER A 47 -26.45 -57.96 16.39
CA SER A 47 -25.91 -58.71 15.24
C SER A 47 -26.74 -58.55 13.96
N ASP A 48 -27.43 -57.39 13.78
CA ASP A 48 -28.20 -57.09 12.58
C ASP A 48 -27.29 -56.45 11.51
N PHE A 49 -26.76 -57.28 10.63
CA PHE A 49 -25.89 -56.87 9.53
C PHE A 49 -26.61 -55.94 8.52
N ALA A 50 -27.89 -56.20 8.26
CA ALA A 50 -28.67 -55.40 7.33
C ALA A 50 -28.90 -53.98 7.84
N TYR A 51 -29.08 -53.81 9.16
CA TYR A 51 -29.15 -52.51 9.82
C TYR A 51 -27.81 -51.76 9.73
N ILE A 52 -26.69 -52.45 10.02
CA ILE A 52 -25.35 -51.89 9.91
C ILE A 52 -25.11 -51.30 8.50
N VAL A 53 -25.39 -52.10 7.45
CA VAL A 53 -25.20 -51.66 6.04
C VAL A 53 -26.04 -50.43 5.72
N ARG A 54 -27.31 -50.40 6.14
CA ARG A 54 -28.19 -49.25 5.96
C ARG A 54 -27.65 -48.01 6.66
N CYS A 55 -27.24 -48.09 7.91
CA CYS A 55 -26.67 -46.97 8.65
C CYS A 55 -25.33 -46.49 8.08
N CYS A 56 -24.47 -47.41 7.61
CA CYS A 56 -23.23 -47.05 6.89
C CYS A 56 -23.53 -46.28 5.59
N ALA A 57 -24.54 -46.71 4.83
CA ALA A 57 -24.98 -46.01 3.62
C ALA A 57 -25.50 -44.58 3.96
N TRP A 58 -26.30 -44.46 5.03
CA TRP A 58 -26.74 -43.14 5.53
C TRP A 58 -25.56 -42.26 6.00
N MET A 59 -24.62 -42.86 6.74
CA MET A 59 -23.42 -42.15 7.19
C MET A 59 -22.60 -41.62 6.01
N LEU A 60 -22.43 -42.43 4.95
CA LEU A 60 -21.78 -42.02 3.72
C LEU A 60 -22.55 -40.92 3.00
N ALA A 61 -23.88 -40.99 2.91
CA ALA A 61 -24.71 -39.98 2.31
C ALA A 61 -24.63 -38.62 3.06
N VAL A 62 -24.68 -38.66 4.42
CA VAL A 62 -24.51 -37.48 5.26
C VAL A 62 -23.14 -36.87 5.10
N ALA A 63 -22.08 -37.69 5.10
CA ALA A 63 -20.71 -37.22 4.89
C ALA A 63 -20.53 -36.56 3.50
N ALA A 64 -21.09 -37.19 2.44
CA ALA A 64 -21.05 -36.67 1.08
C ALA A 64 -21.83 -35.35 0.97
N ALA A 65 -23.01 -35.23 1.59
CA ALA A 65 -23.80 -34.01 1.65
C ALA A 65 -23.06 -32.91 2.41
N GLY A 66 -22.42 -33.23 3.54
CA GLY A 66 -21.58 -32.32 4.32
C GLY A 66 -20.40 -31.78 3.49
N LEU A 67 -19.69 -32.69 2.79
CA LEU A 67 -18.58 -32.30 1.91
C LEU A 67 -19.06 -31.36 0.76
N ALA A 68 -20.17 -31.70 0.11
CA ALA A 68 -20.74 -30.90 -0.95
C ALA A 68 -21.12 -29.49 -0.45
N ALA A 69 -21.78 -29.41 0.73
CA ALA A 69 -22.14 -28.15 1.37
C ALA A 69 -20.88 -27.34 1.76
N LEU A 70 -19.86 -27.98 2.30
CA LEU A 70 -18.59 -27.33 2.66
C LEU A 70 -17.90 -26.75 1.42
N LEU A 71 -17.77 -27.53 0.35
CA LEU A 71 -17.12 -27.08 -0.89
C LEU A 71 -17.89 -25.92 -1.54
N ALA A 72 -19.23 -26.00 -1.60
CA ALA A 72 -20.06 -24.91 -2.10
C ALA A 72 -19.94 -23.64 -1.24
N GLY A 73 -19.97 -23.77 0.09
CA GLY A 73 -19.80 -22.68 1.02
C GLY A 73 -18.42 -22.01 0.90
N ARG A 74 -17.36 -22.82 0.78
CA ARG A 74 -15.98 -22.35 0.59
C ARG A 74 -15.80 -21.62 -0.73
N LYS A 75 -16.37 -22.14 -1.83
CA LYS A 75 -16.33 -21.48 -3.14
C LYS A 75 -16.97 -20.10 -3.06
N ILE A 76 -18.18 -19.98 -2.50
CA ILE A 76 -18.87 -18.70 -2.34
C ILE A 76 -18.04 -17.74 -1.46
N SER A 77 -17.45 -18.24 -0.36
CA SER A 77 -16.57 -17.44 0.50
C SER A 77 -15.35 -16.90 -0.26
N CYS A 78 -14.68 -17.73 -1.07
CA CYS A 78 -13.55 -17.31 -1.90
C CYS A 78 -13.96 -16.22 -2.91
N ASP A 79 -15.10 -16.38 -3.59
CA ASP A 79 -15.61 -15.39 -4.56
C ASP A 79 -15.92 -14.05 -3.87
N VAL A 80 -16.50 -14.08 -2.66
CA VAL A 80 -16.76 -12.89 -1.85
C VAL A 80 -15.46 -12.19 -1.46
N VAL A 81 -14.48 -12.94 -0.99
CA VAL A 81 -13.19 -12.37 -0.54
C VAL A 81 -12.41 -11.80 -1.73
N ALA A 82 -12.46 -12.47 -2.89
CA ALA A 82 -11.83 -11.97 -4.10
C ALA A 82 -12.46 -10.65 -4.56
N GLY A 83 -13.79 -10.56 -4.59
CA GLY A 83 -14.51 -9.33 -4.92
C GLY A 83 -14.22 -8.21 -3.91
N PHE A 84 -14.34 -8.48 -2.62
CA PHE A 84 -13.99 -7.54 -1.56
C PHE A 84 -12.55 -7.00 -1.67
N ASN A 85 -11.59 -7.88 -1.96
CA ASN A 85 -10.18 -7.51 -2.12
C ASN A 85 -9.98 -6.62 -3.36
N ALA A 86 -10.66 -6.94 -4.47
CA ALA A 86 -10.59 -6.14 -5.70
C ALA A 86 -11.17 -4.74 -5.50
N ASP A 87 -12.37 -4.64 -4.90
CA ASP A 87 -13.03 -3.37 -4.64
C ASP A 87 -12.18 -2.49 -3.72
N LEU A 88 -11.72 -3.05 -2.58
CA LEU A 88 -10.89 -2.31 -1.62
C LEU A 88 -9.56 -1.85 -2.22
N ARG A 89 -8.90 -2.70 -3.02
CA ARG A 89 -7.65 -2.32 -3.70
C ARG A 89 -7.85 -1.22 -4.72
N THR A 90 -8.91 -1.30 -5.50
CA THR A 90 -9.20 -0.31 -6.53
C THR A 90 -9.44 1.06 -5.90
N ASP A 91 -10.24 1.11 -4.84
CA ASP A 91 -10.54 2.36 -4.16
C ASP A 91 -9.32 2.93 -3.43
N VAL A 92 -8.57 2.09 -2.69
CA VAL A 92 -7.32 2.53 -2.03
C VAL A 92 -6.32 3.05 -3.06
N PHE A 93 -6.16 2.37 -4.20
CA PHE A 93 -5.26 2.83 -5.27
C PHE A 93 -5.72 4.14 -5.89
N SER A 94 -7.02 4.28 -6.14
CA SER A 94 -7.62 5.54 -6.64
C SER A 94 -7.40 6.69 -5.66
N LEU A 95 -7.61 6.46 -4.36
CA LEU A 95 -7.39 7.47 -3.33
C LEU A 95 -5.92 7.89 -3.25
N VAL A 96 -4.99 6.92 -3.25
CA VAL A 96 -3.54 7.22 -3.23
C VAL A 96 -3.10 8.03 -4.45
N ASN A 97 -3.66 7.73 -5.65
CA ASN A 97 -3.35 8.51 -6.85
C ASN A 97 -3.91 9.94 -6.82
N ASN A 98 -4.98 10.16 -6.08
CA ASN A 98 -5.62 11.48 -5.96
C ASN A 98 -5.13 12.27 -4.73
N MET A 99 -4.27 11.68 -3.89
CA MET A 99 -3.67 12.38 -2.75
C MET A 99 -2.89 13.60 -3.18
N THR A 100 -2.92 14.62 -2.34
CA THR A 100 -2.01 15.75 -2.46
C THR A 100 -0.58 15.33 -2.16
N PHE A 101 0.38 16.13 -2.61
CA PHE A 101 1.79 15.87 -2.34
C PHE A 101 2.11 15.90 -0.84
N GLU A 102 1.36 16.67 -0.07
CA GLU A 102 1.48 16.77 1.40
C GLU A 102 0.99 15.50 2.08
N GLU A 103 -0.22 15.05 1.77
CA GLU A 103 -0.79 13.81 2.30
C GLU A 103 0.06 12.59 1.95
N PHE A 104 0.54 12.53 0.69
CA PHE A 104 1.43 11.47 0.23
C PHE A 104 2.75 11.44 1.02
N ASN A 105 3.36 12.61 1.26
CA ASN A 105 4.61 12.68 2.02
C ASN A 105 4.41 12.46 3.52
N ALA A 106 3.27 12.88 4.08
CA ALA A 106 2.96 12.68 5.50
C ALA A 106 2.87 11.18 5.84
N ILE A 107 2.26 10.37 4.97
CA ILE A 107 2.16 8.91 5.14
C ILE A 107 3.46 8.23 4.67
N GLY A 108 4.03 8.69 3.56
CA GLY A 108 5.24 8.15 2.94
C GLY A 108 4.98 6.97 2.00
N ALA A 109 5.74 6.91 0.90
CA ALA A 109 5.57 5.92 -0.17
C ALA A 109 5.66 4.45 0.31
N ALA A 110 6.59 4.16 1.25
CA ALA A 110 6.77 2.80 1.77
C ALA A 110 5.56 2.34 2.60
N ALA A 111 5.00 3.23 3.44
CA ALA A 111 3.81 2.94 4.22
C ALA A 111 2.57 2.78 3.32
N LEU A 112 2.40 3.65 2.32
CA LEU A 112 1.31 3.53 1.34
C LEU A 112 1.38 2.20 0.58
N LEU A 113 2.58 1.77 0.16
CA LEU A 113 2.76 0.49 -0.51
C LEU A 113 2.40 -0.69 0.42
N SER A 114 2.87 -0.67 1.67
CA SER A 114 2.54 -1.70 2.66
C SER A 114 1.04 -1.78 2.94
N ARG A 115 0.38 -0.63 3.10
CA ARG A 115 -1.07 -0.54 3.33
C ARG A 115 -1.89 -1.03 2.14
N SER A 116 -1.44 -0.71 0.91
CA SER A 116 -2.11 -1.13 -0.33
C SER A 116 -1.91 -2.61 -0.67
N THR A 117 -0.95 -3.30 -0.03
CA THR A 117 -0.63 -4.70 -0.32
C THR A 117 -0.83 -5.61 0.89
N TYR A 118 0.04 -5.49 1.90
CA TYR A 118 0.07 -6.38 3.06
C TYR A 118 -1.16 -6.20 3.97
N ASP A 119 -1.50 -4.95 4.32
CA ASP A 119 -2.61 -4.69 5.23
C ASP A 119 -3.96 -5.10 4.61
N ILE A 120 -4.17 -4.86 3.30
CA ILE A 120 -5.34 -5.36 2.58
C ILE A 120 -5.37 -6.89 2.60
N GLY A 121 -4.24 -7.56 2.41
CA GLY A 121 -4.13 -9.02 2.51
C GLY A 121 -4.55 -9.53 3.88
N THR A 122 -4.10 -8.89 4.95
CA THR A 122 -4.45 -9.24 6.34
C THR A 122 -5.95 -9.09 6.61
N VAL A 123 -6.55 -8.00 6.17
CA VAL A 123 -8.00 -7.77 6.31
C VAL A 123 -8.80 -8.78 5.47
N SER A 124 -8.34 -9.08 4.25
CA SER A 124 -8.98 -10.08 3.36
C SER A 124 -8.93 -11.48 3.97
N TRP A 125 -7.83 -11.83 4.63
CA TRP A 125 -7.73 -13.11 5.34
C TRP A 125 -8.77 -13.24 6.46
N VAL A 126 -8.96 -12.18 7.28
CA VAL A 126 -10.01 -12.17 8.31
C VAL A 126 -11.41 -12.18 7.69
N ALA A 127 -11.64 -11.49 6.59
CA ALA A 127 -12.91 -11.57 5.86
C ALA A 127 -13.19 -13.01 5.39
N SER A 128 -12.17 -13.74 4.93
CA SER A 128 -12.27 -15.18 4.59
C SER A 128 -12.61 -16.03 5.81
N MET A 129 -12.00 -15.76 6.93
CA MET A 129 -12.29 -16.46 8.18
C MET A 129 -13.73 -16.23 8.65
N ILE A 130 -14.21 -14.98 8.60
CA ILE A 130 -15.57 -14.61 8.98
C ILE A 130 -16.58 -15.29 8.05
N SER A 131 -16.40 -15.23 6.74
CA SER A 131 -17.35 -15.75 5.75
C SER A 131 -17.33 -17.28 5.63
N GLY A 132 -16.20 -17.93 5.95
CA GLY A 132 -16.00 -19.35 5.67
C GLY A 132 -15.80 -20.25 6.89
N SER A 133 -15.46 -19.74 8.06
CA SER A 133 -15.08 -20.60 9.20
C SER A 133 -15.64 -20.19 10.54
N LEU A 134 -15.91 -18.90 10.75
CA LEU A 134 -16.29 -18.39 12.08
C LEU A 134 -17.58 -19.06 12.60
N ILE A 135 -18.53 -19.38 11.71
CA ILE A 135 -19.80 -20.03 12.08
C ILE A 135 -19.60 -21.47 12.57
N THR A 136 -18.54 -22.14 12.15
CA THR A 136 -18.20 -23.51 12.57
C THR A 136 -17.98 -23.57 14.09
N ILE A 137 -17.37 -22.55 14.68
CA ILE A 137 -17.02 -22.50 16.11
C ILE A 137 -18.27 -22.64 17.00
N PRO A 138 -19.27 -21.76 16.91
CA PRO A 138 -20.46 -21.88 17.74
C PRO A 138 -21.29 -23.12 17.41
N VAL A 139 -21.35 -23.56 16.16
CA VAL A 139 -22.10 -24.76 15.77
C VAL A 139 -21.48 -26.02 16.37
N LEU A 140 -20.15 -26.19 16.32
CA LEU A 140 -19.45 -27.32 16.97
C LEU A 140 -19.63 -27.26 18.47
N PHE A 141 -19.47 -26.08 19.07
CA PHE A 141 -19.57 -25.94 20.52
C PHE A 141 -20.99 -26.23 21.04
N PHE A 142 -21.97 -25.45 20.62
CA PHE A 142 -23.34 -25.61 21.08
C PHE A 142 -23.98 -26.92 20.59
N GLY A 143 -23.75 -27.29 19.34
CA GLY A 143 -24.26 -28.51 18.77
C GLY A 143 -23.69 -29.76 19.47
N GLY A 144 -22.35 -29.80 19.66
CA GLY A 144 -21.69 -30.89 20.36
C GLY A 144 -22.13 -31.04 21.82
N VAL A 145 -22.24 -29.90 22.54
CA VAL A 145 -22.73 -29.92 23.93
C VAL A 145 -24.20 -30.38 24.01
N ILE A 146 -25.08 -29.84 23.14
CA ILE A 146 -26.51 -30.23 23.12
C ILE A 146 -26.68 -31.73 22.83
N LEU A 147 -25.94 -32.24 21.83
CA LEU A 147 -26.01 -33.65 21.46
C LEU A 147 -25.45 -34.57 22.56
N ALA A 148 -24.37 -34.16 23.24
CA ALA A 148 -23.81 -34.86 24.37
C ALA A 148 -24.81 -34.89 25.56
N LEU A 149 -25.42 -33.73 25.90
CA LEU A 149 -26.42 -33.65 26.99
C LEU A 149 -27.66 -34.50 26.74
N ARG A 150 -28.05 -34.71 25.48
CA ARG A 150 -29.16 -35.63 25.12
C ARG A 150 -28.81 -37.10 25.36
N LYS A 151 -27.51 -37.45 25.37
CA LYS A 151 -27.06 -38.82 25.65
C LYS A 151 -26.94 -39.08 27.15
N ASP A 152 -26.17 -38.25 27.85
CA ASP A 152 -26.05 -38.33 29.30
C ASP A 152 -25.57 -37.00 29.88
N VAL A 153 -26.31 -36.48 30.87
CA VAL A 153 -26.03 -35.19 31.49
C VAL A 153 -24.74 -35.24 32.32
N MET A 154 -24.50 -36.31 33.05
CA MET A 154 -23.36 -36.42 33.95
C MET A 154 -22.02 -36.54 33.20
N MET A 155 -21.96 -37.31 32.15
CA MET A 155 -20.78 -37.41 31.29
C MET A 155 -20.54 -36.11 30.51
N SER A 156 -21.61 -35.41 30.12
CA SER A 156 -21.52 -34.11 29.42
C SER A 156 -20.99 -32.99 30.32
N LEU A 157 -21.08 -33.06 31.65
CA LEU A 157 -20.43 -32.15 32.58
C LEU A 157 -18.90 -32.16 32.42
N ILE A 158 -18.30 -33.31 32.10
CA ILE A 158 -16.87 -33.43 31.82
C ILE A 158 -16.50 -32.57 30.61
N LEU A 159 -17.35 -32.62 29.57
CA LEU A 159 -17.18 -31.80 28.36
C LEU A 159 -17.32 -30.29 28.64
N LEU A 160 -18.23 -29.88 29.53
CA LEU A 160 -18.38 -28.50 29.97
C LEU A 160 -17.17 -28.02 30.80
N LEU A 161 -16.58 -28.90 31.65
CA LEU A 161 -15.35 -28.58 32.40
C LEU A 161 -14.10 -28.48 31.52
N PHE A 162 -14.10 -29.19 30.38
CA PHE A 162 -12.99 -29.13 29.42
C PHE A 162 -12.76 -27.72 28.86
N VAL A 163 -13.81 -26.95 28.61
CA VAL A 163 -13.72 -25.60 28.00
C VAL A 163 -12.96 -24.62 28.88
N PRO A 164 -13.33 -24.41 30.17
CA PRO A 164 -12.54 -23.55 31.04
C PRO A 164 -11.12 -24.08 31.26
N ALA A 165 -10.90 -25.41 31.26
CA ALA A 165 -9.57 -26.00 31.38
C ALA A 165 -8.66 -25.61 30.18
N ILE A 166 -9.16 -25.68 28.94
CA ILE A 166 -8.43 -25.18 27.77
C ILE A 166 -8.16 -23.68 27.89
N PHE A 167 -9.16 -22.88 28.31
CA PHE A 167 -8.99 -21.44 28.43
C PHE A 167 -7.91 -21.07 29.45
N LEU A 168 -7.80 -21.81 30.55
CA LEU A 168 -6.74 -21.67 31.55
C LEU A 168 -5.35 -21.93 30.99
N ILE A 169 -5.21 -22.79 29.96
CA ILE A 169 -3.95 -23.08 29.28
C ILE A 169 -3.65 -22.03 28.20
N VAL A 170 -4.65 -21.71 27.37
CA VAL A 170 -4.48 -20.79 26.24
C VAL A 170 -4.14 -19.37 26.68
N ARG A 171 -4.80 -18.86 27.72
CA ARG A 171 -4.64 -17.48 28.18
C ARG A 171 -3.22 -17.10 28.61
N PRO A 172 -2.49 -17.85 29.46
CA PRO A 172 -1.12 -17.51 29.84
C PRO A 172 -0.16 -17.64 28.67
N ILE A 173 -0.37 -18.62 27.78
CA ILE A 173 0.45 -18.81 26.59
C ILE A 173 0.28 -17.62 25.63
N SER A 174 -0.96 -17.22 25.34
CA SER A 174 -1.25 -16.06 24.49
C SER A 174 -0.64 -14.76 25.03
N LYS A 175 -0.68 -14.53 26.36
CA LYS A 175 -0.06 -13.38 27.00
C LYS A 175 1.47 -13.34 26.86
N ARG A 176 2.13 -14.50 26.78
CA ARG A 176 3.59 -14.59 26.62
C ARG A 176 4.02 -14.43 25.17
N ILE A 177 3.20 -14.87 24.22
CA ILE A 177 3.50 -14.82 22.79
C ILE A 177 3.46 -13.37 22.27
N GLY A 178 2.51 -12.55 22.71
CA GLY A 178 2.34 -11.19 22.23
C GLY A 178 3.62 -10.35 22.27
N PRO A 179 4.27 -10.18 23.43
CA PRO A 179 5.53 -9.41 23.52
C PRO A 179 6.68 -9.99 22.68
N LEU A 180 6.74 -11.32 22.48
CA LEU A 180 7.76 -11.96 21.65
C LEU A 180 7.58 -11.59 20.17
N HIS A 181 6.35 -11.57 19.67
CA HIS A 181 6.05 -11.13 18.32
C HIS A 181 6.34 -9.65 18.14
N GLU A 182 5.92 -8.80 19.09
CA GLU A 182 6.18 -7.35 19.05
C GLU A 182 7.70 -7.04 18.98
N THR A 183 8.49 -7.80 19.74
CA THR A 183 9.95 -7.68 19.69
C THR A 183 10.48 -8.16 18.34
N SER A 184 10.01 -9.29 17.84
CA SER A 184 10.42 -9.81 16.52
C SER A 184 10.11 -8.82 15.40
N ASP A 185 8.93 -8.19 15.41
CA ASP A 185 8.55 -7.20 14.41
C ASP A 185 9.48 -5.99 14.40
N LYS A 186 9.90 -5.49 15.60
CA LYS A 186 10.89 -4.41 15.70
C LYS A 186 12.25 -4.79 15.08
N TYR A 187 12.70 -6.03 15.28
CA TYR A 187 13.96 -6.49 14.70
C TYR A 187 13.85 -6.78 13.20
N ILE A 188 12.65 -7.16 12.68
CA ILE A 188 12.37 -7.21 11.24
C ILE A 188 12.51 -5.81 10.63
N ASP A 189 11.99 -4.78 11.28
CA ASP A 189 12.13 -3.40 10.81
C ASP A 189 13.60 -2.96 10.76
N ILE A 190 14.37 -3.27 11.81
CA ILE A 190 15.82 -3.00 11.85
C ILE A 190 16.55 -3.73 10.70
N GLN A 191 16.22 -5.00 10.45
CA GLN A 191 16.80 -5.75 9.32
C GLN A 191 16.47 -5.11 7.98
N ASN A 192 15.21 -4.72 7.78
CA ASN A 192 14.75 -4.07 6.56
C ASN A 192 15.48 -2.74 6.33
N ASP A 193 15.69 -1.95 7.38
CA ASP A 193 16.41 -0.68 7.30
C ASP A 193 17.89 -0.91 6.96
N VAL A 194 18.57 -1.82 7.63
CA VAL A 194 19.99 -2.15 7.33
C VAL A 194 20.11 -2.73 5.90
N MET A 195 19.16 -3.56 5.47
CA MET A 195 19.15 -4.09 4.10
C MET A 195 18.96 -2.98 3.08
N ARG A 196 18.07 -2.03 3.36
CA ARG A 196 17.82 -0.86 2.50
C ARG A 196 19.06 0.04 2.42
N GLU A 197 19.71 0.33 3.56
CA GLU A 197 20.98 1.06 3.61
C GLU A 197 22.04 0.34 2.78
N ARG A 198 22.15 -0.98 2.88
CA ARG A 198 23.10 -1.79 2.11
C ARG A 198 22.86 -1.72 0.61
N LEU A 199 21.59 -1.87 0.18
CA LEU A 199 21.21 -1.84 -1.24
C LEU A 199 21.46 -0.47 -1.88
N HIS A 200 21.15 0.62 -1.18
CA HIS A 200 21.37 1.98 -1.68
C HIS A 200 22.84 2.42 -1.55
N GLY A 201 23.50 2.02 -0.47
CA GLY A 201 24.86 2.46 -0.12
C GLY A 201 25.97 1.50 -0.50
N ILE A 202 25.73 0.45 -1.30
CA ILE A 202 26.71 -0.63 -1.56
C ILE A 202 28.06 -0.12 -2.06
N ARG A 203 28.09 0.94 -2.87
CA ARG A 203 29.33 1.56 -3.37
C ARG A 203 30.12 2.21 -2.24
N VAL A 204 29.45 2.90 -1.33
CA VAL A 204 30.06 3.55 -0.16
C VAL A 204 30.59 2.50 0.82
N ILE A 205 29.78 1.47 1.11
CA ILE A 205 30.14 0.36 1.99
C ILE A 205 31.42 -0.31 1.51
N ARG A 206 31.52 -0.60 0.20
CA ARG A 206 32.72 -1.19 -0.42
C ARG A 206 33.91 -0.24 -0.42
N ALA A 207 33.68 1.05 -0.73
CA ALA A 207 34.75 2.05 -0.74
C ALA A 207 35.41 2.23 0.66
N PHE A 208 34.63 2.02 1.72
CA PHE A 208 35.10 2.16 3.11
C PHE A 208 35.32 0.83 3.83
N ASN A 209 35.26 -0.34 3.13
CA ASN A 209 35.43 -1.68 3.69
C ASN A 209 34.59 -1.93 4.96
N LYS A 210 33.31 -1.55 4.94
CA LYS A 210 32.39 -1.67 6.08
C LYS A 210 31.45 -2.89 6.00
N GLU A 211 31.72 -3.83 5.10
CA GLU A 211 30.89 -5.03 4.90
C GLU A 211 30.77 -5.86 6.19
N ALA A 212 31.90 -6.10 6.88
CA ALA A 212 31.92 -6.90 8.10
C ALA A 212 31.10 -6.26 9.24
N SER A 213 31.18 -4.93 9.39
CA SER A 213 30.42 -4.21 10.41
C SER A 213 28.91 -4.27 10.17
N LEU A 214 28.47 -4.13 8.91
CA LEU A 214 27.06 -4.29 8.56
C LEU A 214 26.59 -5.75 8.70
N GLN A 215 27.43 -6.71 8.34
CA GLN A 215 27.13 -8.13 8.49
C GLN A 215 26.92 -8.50 9.95
N GLN A 216 27.75 -7.97 10.84
CA GLN A 216 27.58 -8.16 12.28
C GLN A 216 26.25 -7.58 12.77
N LYS A 217 25.93 -6.34 12.36
CA LYS A 217 24.67 -5.68 12.73
C LYS A 217 23.43 -6.48 12.30
N ILE A 218 23.46 -7.06 11.07
CA ILE A 218 22.40 -7.94 10.59
C ILE A 218 22.36 -9.25 11.38
N ALA A 219 23.53 -9.85 11.65
CA ALA A 219 23.63 -11.10 12.41
C ALA A 219 23.04 -10.94 13.81
N ASP A 220 23.38 -9.87 14.52
CA ASP A 220 22.86 -9.58 15.86
C ASP A 220 21.34 -9.40 15.86
N ALA A 221 20.81 -8.61 14.90
CA ALA A 221 19.38 -8.42 14.75
C ALA A 221 18.65 -9.73 14.39
N THR A 222 19.25 -10.55 13.50
CA THR A 222 18.71 -11.86 13.11
C THR A 222 18.70 -12.83 14.29
N HIS A 223 19.74 -12.83 15.10
CA HIS A 223 19.84 -13.71 16.27
C HIS A 223 18.71 -13.42 17.27
N VAL A 224 18.54 -12.15 17.66
CA VAL A 224 17.46 -11.75 18.58
C VAL A 224 16.07 -12.06 18.01
N MET A 225 15.85 -11.77 16.73
CA MET A 225 14.60 -12.12 16.04
C MET A 225 14.36 -13.62 16.07
N ALA A 226 15.36 -14.42 15.70
CA ALA A 226 15.25 -15.88 15.66
C ALA A 226 14.93 -16.47 17.03
N GLU A 227 15.61 -16.03 18.09
CA GLU A 227 15.32 -16.47 19.46
C GLU A 227 13.88 -16.17 19.88
N ASN A 228 13.38 -14.97 19.59
CA ASN A 228 12.00 -14.59 19.93
C ASN A 228 10.99 -15.40 19.13
N ILE A 229 11.23 -15.65 17.83
CA ILE A 229 10.38 -16.48 16.98
C ILE A 229 10.38 -17.93 17.45
N ILE A 230 11.56 -18.49 17.77
CA ILE A 230 11.68 -19.85 18.29
C ILE A 230 10.90 -19.97 19.62
N ASN A 231 11.10 -19.03 20.54
CA ASN A 231 10.38 -19.03 21.81
C ASN A 231 8.86 -18.88 21.63
N ALA A 232 8.41 -18.02 20.72
CA ALA A 232 6.99 -17.89 20.39
C ALA A 232 6.43 -19.19 19.80
N ASN A 233 7.14 -19.81 18.85
CA ASN A 233 6.73 -21.06 18.21
C ASN A 233 6.74 -22.24 19.18
N VAL A 234 7.71 -22.32 20.10
CA VAL A 234 7.71 -23.34 21.17
C VAL A 234 6.48 -23.18 22.07
N GLN A 235 6.16 -21.93 22.48
CA GLN A 235 4.95 -21.66 23.27
C GLN A 235 3.66 -22.04 22.50
N MET A 236 3.56 -21.67 21.22
CA MET A 236 2.43 -22.07 20.36
C MET A 236 2.39 -23.59 20.15
N GLY A 237 3.56 -24.21 19.97
CA GLY A 237 3.68 -25.66 19.80
C GLY A 237 3.19 -26.46 21.00
N LEU A 238 3.23 -25.91 22.20
CA LEU A 238 2.70 -26.54 23.41
C LEU A 238 1.16 -26.60 23.46
N LEU A 239 0.47 -25.73 22.70
CA LEU A 239 -1.00 -25.68 22.71
C LEU A 239 -1.63 -26.98 22.20
N SER A 240 -1.12 -27.52 21.08
CA SER A 240 -1.68 -28.73 20.50
C SER A 240 -1.48 -29.98 21.38
N PRO A 241 -0.28 -30.32 21.88
CA PRO A 241 -0.09 -31.43 22.80
C PRO A 241 -0.88 -31.26 24.10
N ALA A 242 -0.96 -30.07 24.66
CA ALA A 242 -1.73 -29.79 25.87
C ALA A 242 -3.24 -30.02 25.65
N ALA A 243 -3.77 -29.58 24.52
CA ALA A 243 -5.16 -29.83 24.17
C ALA A 243 -5.44 -31.31 23.94
N VAL A 244 -4.55 -32.01 23.23
CA VAL A 244 -4.66 -33.47 23.03
C VAL A 244 -4.61 -34.23 24.35
N LEU A 245 -3.71 -33.83 25.26
CA LEU A 245 -3.64 -34.40 26.60
C LEU A 245 -4.96 -34.23 27.37
N LEU A 246 -5.50 -33.03 27.36
CA LEU A 246 -6.79 -32.73 28.00
C LEU A 246 -7.95 -33.53 27.39
N VAL A 247 -8.00 -33.63 26.06
CA VAL A 247 -9.01 -34.44 25.35
C VAL A 247 -8.91 -35.91 25.78
N ASN A 248 -7.70 -36.45 25.83
CA ASN A 248 -7.48 -37.85 26.23
C ASN A 248 -7.83 -38.06 27.71
N LEU A 249 -7.44 -37.15 28.62
CA LEU A 249 -7.81 -37.23 30.03
C LEU A 249 -9.33 -37.15 30.22
N ALA A 250 -10.00 -36.24 29.53
CA ALA A 250 -11.45 -36.15 29.56
C ALA A 250 -12.10 -37.43 28.94
N GLY A 251 -11.54 -37.97 27.87
CA GLY A 251 -11.96 -39.25 27.28
C GLY A 251 -11.85 -40.42 28.26
N VAL A 252 -10.72 -40.54 28.95
CA VAL A 252 -10.55 -41.55 30.02
C VAL A 252 -11.57 -41.36 31.14
N ALA A 253 -11.81 -40.13 31.58
CA ALA A 253 -12.81 -39.83 32.59
C ALA A 253 -14.24 -40.23 32.14
N ILE A 254 -14.57 -39.97 30.87
CA ILE A 254 -15.86 -40.34 30.26
C ILE A 254 -16.00 -41.86 30.21
N ILE A 255 -14.94 -42.60 29.81
CA ILE A 255 -14.95 -44.08 29.79
C ILE A 255 -15.13 -44.63 31.19
N TRP A 256 -14.36 -44.11 32.16
CA TRP A 256 -14.42 -44.59 33.54
C TRP A 256 -15.79 -44.32 34.17
N LEU A 257 -16.31 -43.11 34.04
CA LEU A 257 -17.62 -42.73 34.56
C LEU A 257 -18.75 -43.49 33.85
N GLY A 258 -18.66 -43.67 32.54
CA GLY A 258 -19.61 -44.40 31.73
C GLY A 258 -19.64 -45.90 32.11
N GLY A 259 -18.47 -46.52 32.27
CA GLY A 259 -18.34 -47.92 32.74
C GLY A 259 -18.94 -48.12 34.13
N TRP A 260 -18.63 -47.25 35.08
CA TRP A 260 -19.19 -47.27 36.42
C TRP A 260 -20.73 -47.15 36.41
N ARG A 261 -21.28 -46.31 35.59
CA ARG A 261 -22.74 -46.12 35.45
C ARG A 261 -23.42 -47.29 34.74
N MET A 262 -22.73 -47.98 33.83
CA MET A 262 -23.24 -49.21 33.22
C MET A 262 -23.34 -50.35 34.25
N GLU A 263 -22.35 -50.44 35.15
CA GLU A 263 -22.32 -51.48 36.19
C GLU A 263 -23.36 -51.23 37.28
N THR A 264 -23.56 -49.98 37.71
CA THR A 264 -24.51 -49.61 38.76
C THR A 264 -25.97 -49.62 38.35
N GLY A 265 -26.29 -49.92 37.10
CA GLY A 265 -27.65 -50.11 36.58
C GLY A 265 -28.54 -48.89 36.58
N SER A 266 -28.00 -47.71 36.90
CA SER A 266 -28.75 -46.46 37.00
C SER A 266 -28.94 -45.74 35.68
N HIS A 267 -29.55 -46.32 34.73
CA HIS A 267 -30.01 -45.89 33.42
C HIS A 267 -29.35 -46.65 32.25
N ALA A 268 -30.07 -46.73 31.13
CA ALA A 268 -29.69 -47.47 29.92
C ALA A 268 -28.56 -46.78 29.12
N ILE A 269 -27.40 -46.52 29.75
CA ILE A 269 -26.21 -46.02 29.03
C ILE A 269 -25.59 -47.18 28.28
N SER A 270 -25.28 -46.96 27.02
CA SER A 270 -24.66 -47.96 26.14
C SER A 270 -23.21 -47.61 25.81
N GLY A 271 -22.45 -48.58 25.37
CA GLY A 271 -21.09 -48.34 24.87
C GLY A 271 -21.05 -47.37 23.68
N GLY A 272 -22.12 -47.36 22.86
CA GLY A 272 -22.28 -46.42 21.78
C GLY A 272 -22.43 -44.98 22.27
N ASP A 273 -23.12 -44.73 23.38
CA ASP A 273 -23.29 -43.39 23.95
C ASP A 273 -21.95 -42.85 24.47
N ILE A 274 -21.16 -43.69 25.15
CA ILE A 274 -19.80 -43.32 25.58
C ILE A 274 -18.95 -42.89 24.39
N PHE A 275 -18.96 -43.72 23.32
CA PHE A 275 -18.21 -43.45 22.10
C PHE A 275 -18.65 -42.10 21.46
N ALA A 276 -19.97 -41.88 21.33
CA ALA A 276 -20.49 -40.65 20.74
C ALA A 276 -20.08 -39.40 21.55
N ILE A 277 -20.12 -39.44 22.89
CA ILE A 277 -19.71 -38.32 23.75
C ILE A 277 -18.22 -38.01 23.61
N ILE A 278 -17.34 -39.03 23.45
CA ILE A 278 -15.91 -38.83 23.20
C ILE A 278 -15.70 -38.14 21.84
N GLN A 279 -16.45 -38.52 20.81
CA GLN A 279 -16.38 -37.89 19.50
C GLN A 279 -16.88 -36.42 19.56
N TYR A 280 -17.97 -36.16 20.30
CA TYR A 280 -18.42 -34.77 20.51
C TYR A 280 -17.40 -33.95 21.28
N LEU A 281 -16.69 -34.53 22.27
CA LEU A 281 -15.59 -33.87 22.97
C LEU A 281 -14.50 -33.46 22.00
N ALA A 282 -14.09 -34.34 21.07
CA ALA A 282 -13.07 -34.03 20.06
C ALA A 282 -13.51 -32.90 19.10
N LEU A 283 -14.79 -32.93 18.67
CA LEU A 283 -15.35 -31.89 17.81
C LEU A 283 -15.44 -30.51 18.52
N VAL A 284 -15.91 -30.53 19.77
CA VAL A 284 -15.96 -29.28 20.61
C VAL A 284 -14.57 -28.76 20.87
N ALA A 285 -13.60 -29.62 21.18
CA ALA A 285 -12.21 -29.24 21.36
C ALA A 285 -11.63 -28.54 20.11
N ASN A 286 -11.89 -29.10 18.93
CA ASN A 286 -11.49 -28.48 17.65
C ASN A 286 -12.14 -27.09 17.49
N GLY A 287 -13.44 -26.95 17.76
CA GLY A 287 -14.14 -25.66 17.72
C GLY A 287 -13.52 -24.61 18.66
N VAL A 288 -13.18 -25.01 19.89
CA VAL A 288 -12.55 -24.12 20.87
C VAL A 288 -11.15 -23.68 20.43
N LEU A 289 -10.33 -24.61 19.89
CA LEU A 289 -8.99 -24.28 19.37
C LEU A 289 -9.08 -23.32 18.19
N MET A 290 -10.01 -23.53 17.25
CA MET A 290 -10.26 -22.59 16.13
C MET A 290 -10.67 -21.21 16.65
N GLY A 291 -11.51 -21.15 17.69
CA GLY A 291 -11.93 -19.90 18.35
C GLY A 291 -10.73 -19.16 18.97
N GLY A 292 -9.87 -19.90 19.66
CA GLY A 292 -8.63 -19.36 20.23
C GLY A 292 -7.71 -18.72 19.17
N PHE A 293 -7.51 -19.40 18.03
CA PHE A 293 -6.74 -18.86 16.92
C PHE A 293 -7.38 -17.60 16.31
N ALA A 294 -8.70 -17.60 16.16
CA ALA A 294 -9.43 -16.41 15.69
C ALA A 294 -9.23 -15.21 16.61
N MET A 295 -9.25 -15.40 17.93
CA MET A 295 -9.03 -14.32 18.91
C MET A 295 -7.63 -13.71 18.82
N VAL A 296 -6.62 -14.45 18.44
CA VAL A 296 -5.26 -13.94 18.24
C VAL A 296 -5.16 -13.11 16.95
N MET A 297 -5.86 -13.51 15.89
CA MET A 297 -5.74 -12.86 14.58
C MET A 297 -6.61 -11.61 14.40
N LEU A 298 -7.74 -11.50 15.10
CA LEU A 298 -8.64 -10.35 15.00
C LEU A 298 -7.98 -8.99 15.35
N PRO A 299 -7.14 -8.86 16.41
CA PRO A 299 -6.43 -7.62 16.69
C PRO A 299 -5.49 -7.17 15.57
N HIS A 300 -4.77 -8.10 14.93
CA HIS A 300 -3.89 -7.78 13.79
C HIS A 300 -4.67 -7.19 12.62
N ALA A 301 -5.83 -7.80 12.30
CA ALA A 301 -6.69 -7.26 11.25
C ALA A 301 -7.29 -5.89 11.62
N LYS A 302 -7.55 -5.64 12.91
CA LYS A 302 -8.02 -4.33 13.36
C LYS A 302 -6.96 -3.26 13.11
N VAL A 303 -5.70 -3.53 13.48
CA VAL A 303 -4.58 -2.60 13.24
C VAL A 303 -4.38 -2.34 11.74
N ALA A 304 -4.38 -3.39 10.91
CA ALA A 304 -4.30 -3.26 9.46
C ALA A 304 -5.46 -2.41 8.89
N ALA A 305 -6.69 -2.66 9.38
CA ALA A 305 -7.86 -1.91 8.97
C ALA A 305 -7.81 -0.43 9.40
N ASP A 306 -7.27 -0.14 10.56
CA ASP A 306 -7.14 1.24 11.05
C ASP A 306 -6.07 2.00 10.22
N ARG A 307 -4.96 1.34 9.84
CA ARG A 307 -3.94 1.90 8.92
C ARG A 307 -4.50 2.19 7.53
N ILE A 308 -5.33 1.31 6.99
CA ILE A 308 -6.03 1.56 5.72
C ILE A 308 -7.00 2.74 5.89
N GLY A 309 -7.69 2.83 7.05
CA GLY A 309 -8.58 3.93 7.39
C GLY A 309 -7.90 5.30 7.35
N GLU A 310 -6.61 5.39 7.72
CA GLU A 310 -5.84 6.63 7.60
C GLU A 310 -5.75 7.13 6.14
N ILE A 311 -5.70 6.22 5.15
CA ILE A 311 -5.73 6.59 3.72
C ILE A 311 -7.08 7.23 3.37
N PHE A 312 -8.19 6.63 3.82
CA PHE A 312 -9.54 7.16 3.56
C PHE A 312 -9.75 8.53 4.21
N HIS A 313 -9.21 8.73 5.41
CA HIS A 313 -9.33 10.00 6.11
C HIS A 313 -8.44 11.08 5.49
N ALA A 314 -7.21 10.76 5.11
CA ALA A 314 -6.30 11.70 4.46
C ALA A 314 -6.87 12.21 3.12
N ALA A 315 -7.35 11.30 2.27
CA ALA A 315 -7.91 11.66 0.96
C ALA A 315 -9.29 12.33 1.04
N GLY A 316 -10.02 12.18 2.14
CA GLY A 316 -11.35 12.78 2.35
C GLY A 316 -11.32 14.25 2.80
N MET A 317 -10.16 14.82 3.11
CA MET A 317 -10.04 16.20 3.59
C MET A 317 -10.08 17.25 2.47
N GLN A 318 -10.07 16.85 1.22
CA GLN A 318 -10.20 17.77 0.10
C GLN A 318 -11.42 17.45 -0.76
N GLU A 319 -12.48 18.23 -0.58
CA GLU A 319 -13.39 18.50 -1.68
C GLU A 319 -12.53 19.10 -2.80
N THR A 320 -12.33 18.34 -3.89
CA THR A 320 -11.88 18.93 -5.16
C THR A 320 -12.89 20.02 -5.47
N ALA A 321 -12.48 21.28 -5.28
CA ALA A 321 -13.27 22.37 -5.80
C ALA A 321 -13.54 22.01 -7.26
N LYS A 322 -14.79 21.77 -7.62
CA LYS A 322 -15.23 21.72 -9.03
C LYS A 322 -15.05 23.14 -9.54
N GLY A 323 -13.78 23.50 -9.82
CA GLY A 323 -13.42 24.76 -10.39
C GLY A 323 -13.98 24.85 -11.82
N ALA A 324 -14.30 26.06 -12.23
CA ALA A 324 -14.77 26.32 -13.58
C ALA A 324 -13.69 25.92 -14.61
N GLU A 325 -14.12 25.46 -15.79
CA GLU A 325 -13.25 25.36 -16.96
C GLU A 325 -12.67 26.76 -17.23
N HIS A 326 -11.33 26.85 -17.23
CA HIS A 326 -10.62 28.09 -17.49
C HIS A 326 -9.70 27.93 -18.70
N THR A 327 -9.76 28.87 -19.61
CA THR A 327 -8.90 28.90 -20.80
C THR A 327 -7.62 29.68 -20.48
N PHE A 328 -6.48 28.99 -20.52
CA PHE A 328 -5.17 29.58 -20.21
C PHE A 328 -4.60 30.30 -21.42
N ARG A 329 -4.30 31.61 -21.24
CA ARG A 329 -3.54 32.44 -22.21
C ARG A 329 -2.06 32.48 -21.87
N GLY A 330 -1.71 32.15 -20.61
CA GLY A 330 -0.34 32.07 -20.15
C GLY A 330 0.13 33.22 -19.27
N GLU A 331 -0.77 34.09 -18.78
CA GLU A 331 -0.44 35.09 -17.77
C GLU A 331 -0.36 34.43 -16.39
N ILE A 332 0.68 34.77 -15.61
CA ILE A 332 0.84 34.28 -14.24
C ILE A 332 1.21 35.45 -13.34
N ALA A 333 0.45 35.64 -12.26
CA ALA A 333 0.79 36.61 -11.24
C ALA A 333 0.88 35.95 -9.86
N LEU A 334 1.96 36.23 -9.17
CA LEU A 334 2.14 35.92 -7.75
C LEU A 334 1.95 37.22 -6.97
N ASP A 335 1.02 37.21 -6.04
CA ASP A 335 0.69 38.38 -5.24
C ASP A 335 0.98 38.10 -3.77
N HIS A 336 2.09 38.66 -3.26
CA HIS A 336 2.59 38.50 -1.87
C HIS A 336 2.64 37.04 -1.39
N VAL A 337 3.07 36.11 -2.24
CA VAL A 337 3.07 34.68 -1.98
C VAL A 337 4.09 34.34 -0.91
N THR A 338 3.59 33.72 0.17
CA THR A 338 4.39 33.12 1.23
C THR A 338 4.03 31.63 1.34
N PHE A 339 5.05 30.76 1.46
CA PHE A 339 4.85 29.35 1.71
C PHE A 339 5.82 28.84 2.77
N ARG A 340 5.27 28.10 3.75
CA ARG A 340 6.02 27.46 4.83
C ARG A 340 5.71 25.97 4.86
N TYR A 341 6.75 25.15 4.93
CA TYR A 341 6.58 23.71 5.16
C TYR A 341 6.06 23.46 6.58
N GLU A 342 5.23 22.44 6.74
CA GLU A 342 4.74 22.04 8.05
C GLU A 342 5.90 21.69 8.99
N GLY A 343 5.90 22.24 10.21
CA GLY A 343 6.98 22.08 11.18
C GLY A 343 8.25 22.91 10.92
N ALA A 344 8.34 23.65 9.82
CA ALA A 344 9.49 24.54 9.58
C ALA A 344 9.36 25.88 10.31
N SER A 345 10.48 26.37 10.88
CA SER A 345 10.55 27.68 11.53
C SER A 345 10.50 28.83 10.54
N GLU A 346 11.11 28.65 9.36
CA GLU A 346 11.23 29.68 8.33
C GLU A 346 10.38 29.36 7.08
N ALA A 347 9.92 30.39 6.39
CA ALA A 347 9.21 30.25 5.12
C ALA A 347 10.20 29.90 4.00
N ALA A 348 9.86 28.92 3.17
CA ALA A 348 10.67 28.54 2.01
C ALA A 348 10.51 29.52 0.83
N VAL A 349 9.37 30.22 0.77
CA VAL A 349 9.08 31.35 -0.11
C VAL A 349 8.42 32.40 0.77
N GLN A 350 8.92 33.65 0.74
CA GLN A 350 8.49 34.68 1.64
C GLN A 350 8.16 35.97 0.88
N ASN A 351 6.89 36.37 0.88
CA ASN A 351 6.38 37.61 0.31
C ASN A 351 6.88 37.87 -1.12
N VAL A 352 6.75 36.87 -1.99
CA VAL A 352 7.19 36.92 -3.38
C VAL A 352 6.05 37.45 -4.25
N SER A 353 6.31 38.53 -4.99
CA SER A 353 5.42 39.09 -6.00
C SER A 353 6.12 39.07 -7.35
N MET A 354 5.48 38.46 -8.36
CA MET A 354 5.98 38.34 -9.73
C MET A 354 4.81 38.50 -10.70
N HIS A 355 5.05 39.13 -11.83
CA HIS A 355 4.08 39.21 -12.93
C HIS A 355 4.74 38.75 -14.21
N ILE A 356 4.16 37.75 -14.87
CA ILE A 356 4.67 37.09 -16.07
C ILE A 356 3.59 37.25 -17.14
N LEU A 357 3.94 37.95 -18.24
CA LEU A 357 3.01 38.18 -19.34
C LEU A 357 2.89 36.98 -20.27
N PRO A 358 1.76 36.79 -20.97
CA PRO A 358 1.60 35.77 -21.97
C PRO A 358 2.72 35.80 -23.03
N GLY A 359 3.29 34.63 -23.33
CA GLY A 359 4.37 34.50 -24.31
C GLY A 359 5.75 34.99 -23.84
N GLN A 360 5.88 35.51 -22.63
CA GLN A 360 7.15 35.97 -22.07
C GLN A 360 8.04 34.82 -21.65
N LYS A 361 9.33 34.94 -21.92
CA LYS A 361 10.35 34.02 -21.42
C LYS A 361 11.03 34.63 -20.20
N ILE A 362 10.81 34.03 -19.04
CA ILE A 362 11.43 34.46 -17.78
C ILE A 362 12.44 33.44 -17.27
N ALA A 363 13.44 33.97 -16.54
CA ALA A 363 14.35 33.14 -15.76
C ALA A 363 14.21 33.42 -14.26
N VAL A 364 14.26 32.37 -13.44
CA VAL A 364 14.37 32.50 -11.98
C VAL A 364 15.73 31.93 -11.57
N ILE A 365 16.62 32.80 -11.10
CA ILE A 365 17.98 32.46 -10.71
C ILE A 365 18.22 32.65 -9.22
N GLY A 366 19.12 31.86 -8.63
CA GLY A 366 19.51 31.97 -7.22
C GLY A 366 20.31 30.77 -6.77
N GLY A 367 20.93 30.84 -5.61
CA GLY A 367 21.72 29.77 -5.00
C GLY A 367 20.88 28.56 -4.61
N THR A 368 21.56 27.49 -4.15
CA THR A 368 20.88 26.33 -3.56
C THR A 368 20.15 26.77 -2.29
N GLY A 369 18.91 26.29 -2.11
CA GLY A 369 18.09 26.68 -0.95
C GLY A 369 17.39 28.02 -1.06
N SER A 370 17.48 28.74 -2.20
CA SER A 370 16.81 30.04 -2.39
C SER A 370 15.28 29.97 -2.59
N GLY A 371 14.66 28.78 -2.58
CA GLY A 371 13.20 28.61 -2.70
C GLY A 371 12.69 28.28 -4.11
N LYS A 372 13.55 28.16 -5.12
CA LYS A 372 13.17 27.94 -6.54
C LYS A 372 12.34 26.69 -6.77
N SER A 373 12.74 25.53 -6.22
CA SER A 373 11.98 24.29 -6.38
C SER A 373 10.63 24.34 -5.65
N THR A 374 10.53 25.10 -4.56
CA THR A 374 9.26 25.37 -3.88
C THR A 374 8.34 26.23 -4.76
N LEU A 375 8.90 27.22 -5.45
CA LEU A 375 8.16 28.04 -6.40
C LEU A 375 7.57 27.18 -7.54
N VAL A 376 8.34 26.20 -8.08
CA VAL A 376 7.81 25.25 -9.08
C VAL A 376 6.62 24.47 -8.53
N GLN A 377 6.71 23.97 -7.28
CA GLN A 377 5.62 23.21 -6.67
C GLN A 377 4.35 24.06 -6.50
N LEU A 378 4.50 25.34 -6.19
CA LEU A 378 3.41 26.30 -6.08
C LEU A 378 2.77 26.59 -7.44
N LEU A 379 3.58 26.83 -8.48
CA LEU A 379 3.10 27.06 -9.86
C LEU A 379 2.33 25.86 -10.42
N LEU A 380 2.77 24.63 -10.12
CA LEU A 380 2.09 23.40 -10.51
C LEU A 380 0.89 23.04 -9.61
N SER A 381 0.58 23.89 -8.62
CA SER A 381 -0.45 23.62 -7.61
C SER A 381 -0.28 22.26 -6.92
N PHE A 382 0.97 21.78 -6.81
CA PHE A 382 1.28 20.65 -5.93
C PHE A 382 1.14 21.06 -4.47
N ARG A 383 1.34 22.36 -4.19
CA ARG A 383 1.14 23.01 -2.91
C ARG A 383 0.37 24.31 -3.08
N LEU A 384 -0.34 24.72 -2.05
CA LEU A 384 -0.99 26.02 -2.01
C LEU A 384 -0.15 26.99 -1.18
N PRO A 385 -0.16 28.31 -1.51
CA PRO A 385 0.49 29.30 -0.68
C PRO A 385 -0.13 29.34 0.72
N THR A 386 0.70 29.61 1.72
CA THR A 386 0.25 29.82 3.11
C THR A 386 -0.41 31.18 3.25
N GLU A 387 0.16 32.20 2.54
CA GLU A 387 -0.35 33.56 2.47
C GLU A 387 -0.17 34.10 1.05
N GLY A 388 -0.98 35.08 0.66
CA GLY A 388 -1.02 35.61 -0.70
C GLY A 388 -1.78 34.70 -1.65
N GLN A 389 -1.63 34.94 -2.95
CA GLN A 389 -2.34 34.16 -3.98
C GLN A 389 -1.53 34.04 -5.27
N ILE A 390 -1.83 33.01 -6.03
CA ILE A 390 -1.31 32.81 -7.39
C ILE A 390 -2.49 32.93 -8.34
N LEU A 391 -2.35 33.76 -9.34
CA LEU A 391 -3.37 34.03 -10.35
C LEU A 391 -2.91 33.48 -11.69
N PHE A 392 -3.78 32.79 -12.41
CA PHE A 392 -3.62 32.40 -13.79
C PHE A 392 -4.66 33.17 -14.62
N ASP A 393 -4.19 34.01 -15.55
CA ASP A 393 -5.05 34.88 -16.36
C ASP A 393 -6.07 35.66 -15.51
N GLY A 394 -5.61 36.17 -14.35
CA GLY A 394 -6.41 36.95 -13.40
C GLY A 394 -7.31 36.13 -12.46
N VAL A 395 -7.37 34.80 -12.60
CA VAL A 395 -8.19 33.90 -11.73
C VAL A 395 -7.31 33.21 -10.71
N SER A 396 -7.73 33.20 -9.45
CA SER A 396 -6.97 32.56 -8.36
C SER A 396 -6.86 31.04 -8.56
N ALA A 397 -5.64 30.53 -8.37
CA ALA A 397 -5.37 29.09 -8.44
C ALA A 397 -6.26 28.24 -7.50
N SER A 398 -6.73 28.82 -6.40
CA SER A 398 -7.65 28.17 -5.46
C SER A 398 -9.06 27.98 -6.02
N GLN A 399 -9.44 28.72 -7.06
CA GLN A 399 -10.75 28.66 -7.72
C GLN A 399 -10.74 27.79 -8.98
N ILE A 400 -9.56 27.37 -9.45
CA ILE A 400 -9.39 26.55 -10.64
C ILE A 400 -9.12 25.09 -10.19
N ASP A 401 -9.72 24.13 -10.90
CA ASP A 401 -9.38 22.73 -10.67
C ASP A 401 -7.88 22.48 -10.90
N ARG A 402 -7.22 21.81 -9.96
CA ARG A 402 -5.77 21.54 -10.04
C ARG A 402 -5.39 20.71 -11.26
N GLY A 403 -6.29 19.85 -11.73
CA GLY A 403 -6.12 19.07 -12.95
C GLY A 403 -6.10 19.97 -14.18
N VAL A 404 -6.97 21.00 -14.21
CA VAL A 404 -7.00 22.00 -15.29
C VAL A 404 -5.72 22.82 -15.30
N ILE A 405 -5.23 23.29 -14.14
CA ILE A 405 -3.94 24.00 -14.06
C ILE A 405 -2.82 23.12 -14.62
N ARG A 406 -2.71 21.88 -14.12
CA ARG A 406 -1.66 20.95 -14.56
C ARG A 406 -1.79 20.51 -16.01
N LYS A 407 -2.99 20.48 -16.58
CA LYS A 407 -3.20 20.21 -18.01
C LYS A 407 -2.60 21.32 -18.87
N ASN A 408 -2.66 22.57 -18.42
CA ASN A 408 -2.20 23.77 -19.14
C ASN A 408 -0.74 24.17 -18.84
N ILE A 409 -0.04 23.44 -17.98
CA ILE A 409 1.38 23.68 -17.69
C ILE A 409 2.18 22.45 -18.09
N SER A 410 3.12 22.58 -18.99
CA SER A 410 4.10 21.56 -19.30
C SER A 410 5.35 21.77 -18.44
N CYS A 411 5.78 20.74 -17.70
CA CYS A 411 6.89 20.88 -16.77
C CYS A 411 7.94 19.79 -16.96
N VAL A 412 9.20 20.19 -16.95
CA VAL A 412 10.36 19.31 -16.81
C VAL A 412 10.97 19.56 -15.45
N LEU A 413 10.79 18.58 -14.54
CA LEU A 413 11.26 18.69 -13.16
C LEU A 413 12.77 18.41 -13.06
N GLN A 414 13.45 18.96 -12.08
CA GLN A 414 14.86 18.75 -11.79
C GLN A 414 15.21 17.26 -11.66
N LYS A 415 14.38 16.49 -10.96
CA LYS A 415 14.53 15.04 -10.88
C LYS A 415 13.75 14.37 -12.00
N THR A 416 14.47 13.85 -12.97
CA THR A 416 13.87 13.13 -14.12
C THR A 416 13.17 11.86 -13.70
N ALA A 417 11.90 11.71 -14.08
CA ALA A 417 11.12 10.51 -13.87
C ALA A 417 10.90 9.75 -15.19
N VAL A 418 11.50 8.56 -15.28
CA VAL A 418 11.35 7.64 -16.41
C VAL A 418 10.63 6.39 -15.92
N TYR A 419 9.57 6.01 -16.63
CA TYR A 419 8.75 4.85 -16.32
C TYR A 419 9.20 3.63 -17.12
N SER A 420 8.99 2.44 -16.56
CA SER A 420 9.18 1.18 -17.30
C SER A 420 8.17 1.09 -18.44
N GLY A 421 8.57 0.46 -19.53
CA GLY A 421 7.80 0.38 -20.78
C GLY A 421 8.71 0.72 -21.97
N THR A 422 8.20 1.41 -23.00
CA THR A 422 8.99 1.81 -24.16
C THR A 422 9.34 3.30 -24.13
N ILE A 423 10.24 3.74 -25.01
CA ILE A 423 10.53 5.17 -25.22
C ILE A 423 9.25 5.86 -25.70
N ARG A 424 8.51 5.25 -26.66
CA ARG A 424 7.19 5.71 -27.12
C ARG A 424 6.26 5.98 -25.96
N HIS A 425 6.04 4.97 -25.11
CA HIS A 425 5.14 5.08 -23.95
C HIS A 425 5.51 6.26 -23.04
N ASN A 426 6.81 6.47 -22.80
CA ASN A 426 7.28 7.56 -21.97
C ASN A 426 7.05 8.94 -22.59
N ILE A 427 7.22 9.11 -23.91
CA ILE A 427 6.96 10.39 -24.57
C ILE A 427 5.46 10.64 -24.67
N GLU A 428 4.67 9.62 -25.05
CA GLU A 428 3.22 9.65 -25.22
C GLU A 428 2.46 10.01 -23.93
N MET A 429 3.05 9.83 -22.74
CA MET A 429 2.49 10.36 -21.48
C MET A 429 2.22 11.87 -21.51
N GLY A 430 2.91 12.64 -22.36
CA GLY A 430 2.64 14.06 -22.57
C GLY A 430 1.28 14.30 -23.22
N ARG A 431 0.91 13.49 -24.21
CA ARG A 431 -0.36 13.51 -24.95
C ARG A 431 -0.73 12.10 -25.35
N PRO A 432 -1.57 11.40 -24.54
CA PRO A 432 -2.00 10.03 -24.86
C PRO A 432 -2.72 9.96 -26.21
N GLY A 433 -2.36 8.97 -27.02
CA GLY A 433 -2.92 8.77 -28.37
C GLY A 433 -2.35 9.74 -29.42
N ALA A 434 -1.17 10.32 -29.20
CA ALA A 434 -0.48 11.15 -30.19
C ALA A 434 -0.06 10.33 -31.41
N GLU A 435 -0.08 10.93 -32.60
CA GLU A 435 0.44 10.30 -33.80
C GLU A 435 1.94 10.08 -33.73
N GLU A 436 2.44 9.07 -34.41
CA GLU A 436 3.87 8.73 -34.42
C GLU A 436 4.74 9.89 -34.91
N ALA A 437 4.23 10.64 -35.90
CA ALA A 437 4.90 11.82 -36.43
C ALA A 437 5.12 12.90 -35.35
N ASP A 438 4.13 13.15 -34.49
CA ASP A 438 4.23 14.10 -33.38
C ASP A 438 5.25 13.63 -32.32
N ILE A 439 5.29 12.33 -32.04
CA ILE A 439 6.24 11.73 -31.11
C ILE A 439 7.67 11.87 -31.61
N LEU A 440 7.89 11.59 -32.92
CA LEU A 440 9.19 11.75 -33.57
C LEU A 440 9.62 13.22 -33.64
N GLU A 441 8.71 14.15 -33.96
CA GLU A 441 9.00 15.58 -33.93
C GLU A 441 9.42 16.03 -32.53
N ALA A 442 8.70 15.61 -31.50
CA ALA A 442 9.05 15.95 -30.11
C ALA A 442 10.40 15.36 -29.69
N ALA A 443 10.72 14.14 -30.17
CA ALA A 443 12.00 13.49 -29.92
C ALA A 443 13.15 14.21 -30.64
N ASP A 444 12.92 14.67 -31.87
CA ASP A 444 13.91 15.42 -32.65
C ASP A 444 14.24 16.77 -32.03
N ILE A 445 13.22 17.55 -31.66
CA ILE A 445 13.38 18.80 -30.94
C ILE A 445 14.15 18.60 -29.62
N ALA A 446 13.89 17.50 -28.91
CA ALA A 446 14.62 17.11 -27.71
C ALA A 446 16.01 16.52 -27.96
N GLN A 447 16.50 16.49 -29.22
CA GLN A 447 17.79 15.93 -29.64
C GLN A 447 17.95 14.44 -29.26
N LEU A 448 16.84 13.68 -29.30
CA LEU A 448 16.85 12.22 -29.04
C LEU A 448 17.09 11.40 -30.32
N THR A 449 16.86 11.93 -31.52
CA THR A 449 16.94 11.23 -32.80
C THR A 449 18.24 10.43 -32.95
N PRO A 450 19.45 10.99 -32.69
CA PRO A 450 20.68 10.23 -32.82
C PRO A 450 20.76 9.02 -31.86
N PHE A 451 20.11 9.11 -30.72
CA PHE A 451 20.01 8.00 -29.77
C PHE A 451 19.01 6.95 -30.27
N LEU A 452 17.82 7.37 -30.74
CA LEU A 452 16.80 6.47 -31.29
C LEU A 452 17.35 5.68 -32.48
N ASP A 453 18.06 6.32 -33.40
CA ASP A 453 18.66 5.70 -34.60
C ASP A 453 19.74 4.67 -34.26
N SER A 454 20.35 4.78 -33.07
CA SER A 454 21.33 3.79 -32.58
C SER A 454 20.69 2.54 -32.00
N LEU A 455 19.35 2.53 -31.81
CA LEU A 455 18.63 1.43 -31.21
C LEU A 455 17.89 0.59 -32.25
N PRO A 456 18.01 -0.76 -32.22
CA PRO A 456 17.31 -1.63 -33.17
C PRO A 456 15.78 -1.48 -33.12
N GLU A 457 15.22 -1.31 -31.93
CA GLU A 457 13.77 -1.20 -31.70
C GLU A 457 13.25 0.26 -31.75
N HIS A 458 14.15 1.24 -31.96
CA HIS A 458 13.82 2.65 -32.10
C HIS A 458 12.90 3.15 -30.96
N LEU A 459 11.69 3.65 -31.25
CA LEU A 459 10.72 4.11 -30.25
C LEU A 459 10.21 2.98 -29.34
N GLU A 460 10.23 1.73 -29.81
CA GLU A 460 9.76 0.57 -29.04
C GLU A 460 10.84 -0.02 -28.11
N HIS A 461 12.03 0.60 -28.06
CA HIS A 461 13.09 0.15 -27.16
C HIS A 461 12.63 0.14 -25.70
N PRO A 462 12.80 -1.01 -24.99
CA PRO A 462 12.31 -1.19 -23.62
C PRO A 462 13.17 -0.40 -22.62
N LEU A 463 12.48 0.34 -21.76
CA LEU A 463 13.09 1.07 -20.65
C LEU A 463 12.90 0.32 -19.34
N GLN A 464 14.00 0.14 -18.61
CA GLN A 464 13.99 -0.44 -17.28
C GLN A 464 13.41 0.55 -16.25
N GLN A 465 13.03 0.03 -15.09
CA GLN A 465 12.55 0.83 -13.97
C GLN A 465 13.48 2.01 -13.65
N SER A 466 12.92 3.21 -13.59
CA SER A 466 13.64 4.47 -13.41
C SER A 466 14.68 4.75 -14.52
N GLY A 467 14.53 4.14 -15.70
CA GLY A 467 15.43 4.33 -16.84
C GLY A 467 16.87 3.94 -16.52
N LYS A 468 17.12 2.84 -15.78
CA LYS A 468 18.48 2.41 -15.40
C LYS A 468 19.39 2.16 -16.59
N ASN A 469 18.83 1.87 -17.75
CA ASN A 469 19.53 1.67 -19.02
C ASN A 469 19.73 2.97 -19.83
N LEU A 470 19.41 4.14 -19.28
CA LEU A 470 19.64 5.44 -19.91
C LEU A 470 20.68 6.26 -19.13
N SER A 471 21.49 7.04 -19.87
CA SER A 471 22.35 8.06 -19.28
C SER A 471 21.51 9.24 -18.70
N GLY A 472 22.12 10.06 -17.84
CA GLY A 472 21.45 11.25 -17.28
C GLY A 472 20.92 12.21 -18.35
N GLY A 473 21.72 12.50 -19.37
CA GLY A 473 21.33 13.34 -20.50
C GLY A 473 20.21 12.73 -21.36
N GLN A 474 20.21 11.42 -21.58
CA GLN A 474 19.12 10.73 -22.30
C GLN A 474 17.80 10.80 -21.51
N LYS A 475 17.84 10.58 -20.19
CA LYS A 475 16.65 10.75 -19.34
C LYS A 475 16.10 12.17 -19.40
N GLN A 476 16.96 13.15 -19.34
CA GLN A 476 16.58 14.56 -19.36
C GLN A 476 15.93 14.91 -20.70
N ARG A 477 16.55 14.53 -21.84
CA ARG A 477 15.98 14.71 -23.18
C ARG A 477 14.64 13.99 -23.35
N LEU A 478 14.49 12.79 -22.83
CA LEU A 478 13.22 12.06 -22.83
C LEU A 478 12.11 12.82 -22.07
N CYS A 479 12.43 13.39 -20.90
CA CYS A 479 11.48 14.22 -20.16
C CYS A 479 11.15 15.52 -20.91
N ILE A 480 12.10 16.10 -21.64
CA ILE A 480 11.87 17.28 -22.48
C ILE A 480 10.96 16.92 -23.66
N ALA A 481 11.21 15.80 -24.37
CA ALA A 481 10.34 15.32 -25.44
C ALA A 481 8.88 15.15 -24.97
N ARG A 482 8.69 14.53 -23.80
CA ARG A 482 7.38 14.42 -23.14
C ARG A 482 6.71 15.78 -22.92
N ALA A 483 7.49 16.75 -22.45
CA ALA A 483 7.00 18.10 -22.19
C ALA A 483 6.63 18.83 -23.49
N ILE A 484 7.39 18.66 -24.55
CA ILE A 484 7.11 19.23 -25.88
C ILE A 484 5.84 18.64 -26.48
N LEU A 485 5.69 17.31 -26.44
CA LEU A 485 4.52 16.61 -26.97
C LEU A 485 3.21 17.06 -26.30
N LYS A 486 3.27 17.47 -25.05
CA LYS A 486 2.10 17.96 -24.30
C LYS A 486 1.49 19.22 -24.85
N ASP A 487 2.29 20.08 -25.47
CA ASP A 487 1.88 21.32 -26.17
C ASP A 487 1.03 22.28 -25.33
N ALA A 488 1.50 22.63 -24.14
CA ALA A 488 0.80 23.51 -23.20
C ALA A 488 1.08 25.01 -23.48
N PRO A 489 0.20 25.94 -23.04
CA PRO A 489 0.45 27.38 -23.15
C PRO A 489 1.58 27.89 -22.23
N ILE A 490 1.89 27.15 -21.15
CA ILE A 490 2.94 27.50 -20.18
C ILE A 490 3.94 26.35 -20.09
N TYR A 491 5.24 26.67 -20.17
CA TYR A 491 6.34 25.73 -19.98
C TYR A 491 7.18 26.10 -18.77
N VAL A 492 7.47 25.11 -17.92
CA VAL A 492 8.34 25.26 -16.74
C VAL A 492 9.52 24.28 -16.86
N PHE A 493 10.73 24.79 -16.86
CA PHE A 493 11.97 24.04 -16.91
C PHE A 493 12.73 24.21 -15.59
N ASP A 494 12.72 23.20 -14.72
CA ASP A 494 13.41 23.24 -13.43
C ASP A 494 14.77 22.55 -13.56
N ASP A 495 15.83 23.34 -13.74
CA ASP A 495 17.24 22.92 -13.92
C ASP A 495 17.40 21.80 -14.98
N SER A 496 16.57 21.88 -16.02
CA SER A 496 16.30 20.78 -16.96
C SER A 496 17.39 20.60 -18.03
N PHE A 497 18.45 21.39 -18.00
CA PHE A 497 19.54 21.34 -18.98
C PHE A 497 20.89 20.96 -18.35
N SER A 498 20.93 20.74 -17.03
CA SER A 498 22.17 20.58 -16.27
C SER A 498 23.00 19.33 -16.60
N ALA A 499 22.36 18.25 -17.08
CA ALA A 499 23.02 16.99 -17.44
C ALA A 499 23.39 16.89 -18.94
N LEU A 500 23.20 17.98 -19.71
CA LEU A 500 23.51 18.03 -21.13
C LEU A 500 24.92 18.62 -21.36
N ASP A 501 25.59 18.16 -22.38
CA ASP A 501 26.79 18.78 -22.90
C ASP A 501 26.43 20.10 -23.61
N PHE A 502 27.43 20.98 -23.75
CA PHE A 502 27.23 22.34 -24.27
C PHE A 502 26.62 22.38 -25.67
N LEU A 503 27.05 21.51 -26.58
CA LEU A 503 26.57 21.47 -27.96
C LEU A 503 25.12 20.99 -28.05
N THR A 504 24.82 19.90 -27.36
CA THR A 504 23.46 19.36 -27.27
C THR A 504 22.50 20.37 -26.61
N GLU A 505 22.92 21.05 -25.54
CA GLU A 505 22.14 22.09 -24.90
C GLU A 505 21.85 23.27 -25.85
N ALA A 506 22.85 23.73 -26.59
CA ALA A 506 22.69 24.86 -27.53
C ALA A 506 21.72 24.50 -28.68
N ASN A 507 21.84 23.32 -29.28
CA ASN A 507 20.95 22.85 -30.34
C ASN A 507 19.52 22.68 -29.83
N LEU A 508 19.36 22.01 -28.68
CA LEU A 508 18.06 21.79 -28.08
C LEU A 508 17.35 23.12 -27.77
N ARG A 509 18.07 24.09 -27.21
CA ARG A 509 17.51 25.42 -26.91
C ARG A 509 17.03 26.13 -28.17
N ARG A 510 17.77 26.01 -29.28
CA ARG A 510 17.38 26.60 -30.57
C ARG A 510 16.07 25.99 -31.06
N SER A 511 16.03 24.65 -31.22
CA SER A 511 14.83 23.92 -31.67
C SER A 511 13.64 24.13 -30.73
N LEU A 512 13.88 24.16 -29.41
CA LEU A 512 12.84 24.41 -28.42
C LEU A 512 12.26 25.81 -28.56
N ASN A 513 13.09 26.86 -28.66
CA ASN A 513 12.62 28.23 -28.80
C ASN A 513 11.78 28.43 -30.06
N GLU A 514 12.11 27.78 -31.19
CA GLU A 514 11.31 27.78 -32.41
C GLU A 514 9.94 27.15 -32.20
N LYS A 515 9.89 25.96 -31.55
CA LYS A 515 8.64 25.20 -31.36
C LYS A 515 7.67 25.84 -30.38
N ILE A 516 8.19 26.45 -29.29
CA ILE A 516 7.35 27.05 -28.23
C ILE A 516 7.32 28.59 -28.30
N GLN A 517 7.59 29.15 -29.48
CA GLN A 517 7.50 30.58 -29.72
C GLN A 517 6.09 31.10 -29.40
N GLY A 518 5.98 32.23 -28.70
CA GLY A 518 4.71 32.83 -28.28
C GLY A 518 4.04 32.16 -27.08
N LYS A 519 4.67 31.11 -26.48
CA LYS A 519 4.22 30.49 -25.25
C LYS A 519 5.01 30.98 -24.04
N THR A 520 4.37 31.04 -22.89
CA THR A 520 5.03 31.49 -21.65
C THR A 520 6.06 30.47 -21.21
N GLN A 521 7.30 30.91 -20.96
CA GLN A 521 8.41 30.04 -20.58
C GLN A 521 9.01 30.50 -19.25
N ILE A 522 9.09 29.57 -18.30
CA ILE A 522 9.70 29.77 -16.98
C ILE A 522 10.90 28.84 -16.87
N VAL A 523 12.11 29.43 -16.91
CA VAL A 523 13.37 28.70 -16.78
C VAL A 523 13.93 28.91 -15.38
N ILE A 524 13.89 27.87 -14.58
CA ILE A 524 14.48 27.89 -13.24
C ILE A 524 15.86 27.28 -13.32
N THR A 525 16.86 28.01 -12.90
CA THR A 525 18.26 27.61 -13.09
C THR A 525 19.19 28.18 -12.04
N GLN A 526 20.34 27.53 -11.88
CA GLN A 526 21.49 28.09 -11.16
C GLN A 526 22.55 28.61 -12.11
N ARG A 527 22.42 28.32 -13.43
CA ARG A 527 23.42 28.73 -14.45
C ARG A 527 23.08 30.08 -15.05
N ILE A 528 24.06 31.00 -14.99
CA ILE A 528 23.92 32.34 -15.54
C ILE A 528 23.67 32.30 -17.05
N THR A 529 24.36 31.39 -17.78
CA THR A 529 24.22 31.21 -19.24
C THR A 529 22.80 30.86 -19.65
N SER A 530 22.04 30.21 -18.77
CA SER A 530 20.64 29.85 -19.01
C SER A 530 19.69 31.03 -18.75
N ALA A 531 20.05 31.94 -17.87
CA ALA A 531 19.23 33.09 -17.48
C ALA A 531 19.43 34.32 -18.39
N MET A 532 20.63 34.52 -18.92
CA MET A 532 20.99 35.73 -19.67
C MET A 532 20.10 36.07 -20.89
N ASN A 533 19.54 35.00 -21.52
CA ASN A 533 18.71 35.14 -22.72
C ASN A 533 17.20 35.18 -22.42
N ALA A 534 16.82 35.41 -21.17
CA ALA A 534 15.42 35.61 -20.79
C ALA A 534 15.02 37.09 -20.98
N ASP A 535 13.74 37.31 -21.32
CA ASP A 535 13.18 38.67 -21.43
C ASP A 535 13.15 39.36 -20.06
N HIS A 536 13.02 38.57 -18.99
CA HIS A 536 13.04 39.07 -17.62
C HIS A 536 13.64 38.05 -16.68
N ILE A 537 14.44 38.47 -15.73
CA ILE A 537 15.13 37.63 -14.77
C ILE A 537 14.68 38.03 -13.36
N PHE A 538 14.29 37.03 -12.56
CA PHE A 538 13.96 37.18 -11.16
C PHE A 538 15.08 36.57 -10.32
N VAL A 539 15.67 37.33 -9.41
CA VAL A 539 16.78 36.88 -8.54
C VAL A 539 16.24 36.54 -7.18
N MET A 540 16.34 35.25 -6.80
CA MET A 540 15.89 34.74 -5.51
C MET A 540 17.05 34.45 -4.56
N ASP A 541 16.92 34.87 -3.32
CA ASP A 541 17.82 34.52 -2.22
C ASP A 541 17.02 34.25 -0.94
N ARG A 542 17.33 33.20 -0.22
CA ARG A 542 16.71 32.82 1.07
C ARG A 542 15.18 32.95 1.10
N GLY A 543 14.54 32.45 0.06
CA GLY A 543 13.07 32.48 -0.07
C GLY A 543 12.47 33.81 -0.49
N ARG A 544 13.25 34.83 -0.76
CA ARG A 544 12.78 36.16 -1.14
C ARG A 544 13.18 36.53 -2.57
N LEU A 545 12.36 37.34 -3.21
CA LEU A 545 12.74 38.00 -4.44
C LEU A 545 13.60 39.25 -4.07
N VAL A 546 14.87 39.22 -4.48
CA VAL A 546 15.84 40.29 -4.13
C VAL A 546 15.81 41.42 -5.16
N ASP A 547 15.78 41.03 -6.44
CA ASP A 547 15.75 41.99 -7.56
C ASP A 547 15.17 41.30 -8.81
N HIS A 548 14.74 42.10 -9.79
CA HIS A 548 14.27 41.61 -11.08
C HIS A 548 14.56 42.63 -12.19
N GLY A 549 14.76 42.16 -13.41
CA GLY A 549 15.04 43.01 -14.56
C GLY A 549 15.70 42.25 -15.69
N VAL A 550 16.25 42.95 -16.67
CA VAL A 550 17.04 42.35 -17.74
C VAL A 550 18.49 42.13 -17.29
N HIS A 551 19.22 41.25 -18.00
CA HIS A 551 20.60 40.88 -17.67
C HIS A 551 21.50 42.07 -17.39
N ALA A 552 21.51 43.10 -18.30
CA ALA A 552 22.36 44.27 -18.18
C ALA A 552 22.06 45.12 -16.94
N GLU A 553 20.78 45.27 -16.59
CA GLU A 553 20.35 46.01 -15.39
C GLU A 553 20.78 45.29 -14.11
N LEU A 554 20.52 44.00 -14.03
CA LEU A 554 20.88 43.20 -12.86
C LEU A 554 22.38 43.13 -12.65
N LEU A 555 23.15 43.04 -13.73
CA LEU A 555 24.60 43.04 -13.67
C LEU A 555 25.14 44.38 -13.13
N SER A 556 24.44 45.51 -13.34
CA SER A 556 24.84 46.83 -12.85
C SER A 556 24.48 47.10 -11.39
N ARG A 557 23.36 46.52 -10.88
CA ARG A 557 22.81 46.95 -9.58
C ARG A 557 22.60 45.80 -8.57
N CYS A 558 22.42 44.54 -9.02
CA CYS A 558 22.12 43.45 -8.11
C CYS A 558 23.39 42.70 -7.69
N LYS A 559 23.82 42.90 -6.45
CA LYS A 559 25.05 42.31 -5.91
C LYS A 559 25.03 40.77 -5.99
N ILE A 560 23.92 40.13 -5.64
CA ILE A 560 23.79 38.67 -5.68
C ILE A 560 23.91 38.14 -7.12
N TYR A 561 23.32 38.84 -8.09
CA TYR A 561 23.44 38.49 -9.49
C TYR A 561 24.87 38.64 -10.01
N GLN A 562 25.58 39.68 -9.59
CA GLN A 562 27.01 39.91 -9.89
C GLN A 562 27.87 38.77 -9.31
N GLU A 563 27.63 38.37 -8.08
CA GLU A 563 28.37 37.25 -7.43
C GLU A 563 28.15 35.93 -8.18
N ILE A 564 26.91 35.61 -8.58
CA ILE A 564 26.60 34.42 -9.39
C ILE A 564 27.30 34.52 -10.75
N TYR A 565 27.28 35.65 -11.40
CA TYR A 565 27.93 35.89 -12.69
C TYR A 565 29.44 35.70 -12.59
N ALA A 566 30.10 36.36 -11.66
CA ALA A 566 31.54 36.29 -11.45
C ALA A 566 32.01 34.86 -11.13
N SER A 567 31.24 34.14 -10.27
CA SER A 567 31.59 32.76 -9.90
C SER A 567 31.56 31.79 -11.08
N GLN A 568 30.77 32.08 -12.14
CA GLN A 568 30.57 31.14 -13.26
C GLN A 568 31.33 31.56 -14.54
N THR A 569 31.68 32.83 -14.69
CA THR A 569 32.38 33.34 -15.88
C THR A 569 33.88 33.52 -15.67
N GLY A 570 34.39 33.30 -14.44
CA GLY A 570 35.82 33.41 -14.13
C GLY A 570 36.36 34.83 -14.24
N GLY A 571 35.46 35.81 -14.29
CA GLY A 571 35.84 37.22 -14.41
C GLY A 571 35.70 37.98 -13.10
N ASP A 572 36.73 38.72 -12.73
CA ASP A 572 36.60 39.77 -11.74
C ASP A 572 35.46 40.69 -12.17
N ALA A 573 34.48 40.86 -11.32
CA ALA A 573 33.49 41.91 -11.48
C ALA A 573 34.22 43.26 -11.29
N LYS A 574 34.75 43.81 -12.38
CA LYS A 574 35.21 45.18 -12.43
C LYS A 574 34.04 46.10 -12.75
#